data_267241fec975ed994ddb097cd746f179
#
_entry.id   267241fec975ed994ddb097cd746f179
#
_cell.length_a   1.000
_cell.length_b   1.000
_cell.length_c   1.000
_cell.angle_alpha   90.00
_cell.angle_beta   90.00
_cell.angle_gamma   90.00
#
_symmetry.space_group_name_H-M   'P 1'
#
loop_
_entity.id
_entity.type
_entity.pdbx_description
1 polymer ?
#
loop_
_entity_poly.entity_id
_entity_poly.type
_entity_poly.pdbx_seq_one_letter_code
_entity_poly.pdbx_strand_id
1 'polypeptide(L)'
;RQMCIRDRYIPELNRRETWEELVTRNKDMHVKKYPELTDEINEAYKYVYNKKVLPSMRSLQFSGKPIEISPNRLYNCSYLPIDHIDSFSETMFLLLSGCGVGYSVQQHHVGRLPHIIKPFEKRHRRFVIGDSIEGWADAVKVLSTHI
;
A
#
# COMPACT_ATOMS: atom_id res chain seq x y z
N ARG A 1 13.43 -4.29 -21.58
CA ARG A 1 12.50 -3.15 -21.28
C ARG A 1 11.54 -3.40 -20.10
N GLN A 2 11.19 -4.65 -19.77
CA GLN A 2 10.30 -4.94 -18.62
C GLN A 2 10.96 -4.74 -17.24
N MET A 3 12.28 -4.70 -17.15
CA MET A 3 12.99 -4.49 -15.87
C MET A 3 13.01 -3.02 -15.42
N CYS A 4 12.89 -2.07 -16.35
CA CYS A 4 12.98 -0.63 -16.04
C CYS A 4 11.89 -0.08 -15.08
N ILE A 5 10.84 -0.85 -14.79
CA ILE A 5 9.76 -0.42 -13.88
C ILE A 5 10.01 -0.92 -12.45
N ARG A 6 10.89 -1.90 -12.27
CA ARG A 6 11.10 -2.62 -11.00
C ARG A 6 12.42 -2.29 -10.32
N ASP A 7 13.41 -1.88 -11.12
CA ASP A 7 14.73 -1.48 -10.67
C ASP A 7 14.74 -0.07 -10.09
N ARG A 8 15.69 0.19 -9.20
CA ARG A 8 15.94 1.52 -8.63
C ARG A 8 17.11 2.17 -9.33
N TYR A 9 17.09 3.49 -9.37
CA TYR A 9 18.26 4.26 -9.73
C TYR A 9 19.20 4.37 -8.53
N ILE A 10 20.46 4.09 -8.74
CA ILE A 10 21.52 4.17 -7.73
C ILE A 10 22.35 5.43 -8.05
N PRO A 11 22.14 6.55 -7.30
CA PRO A 11 22.80 7.82 -7.62
C PRO A 11 24.33 7.73 -7.56
N GLU A 12 24.87 6.97 -6.62
CA GLU A 12 26.31 6.81 -6.40
C GLU A 12 27.02 6.16 -7.59
N LEU A 13 26.31 5.29 -8.29
CA LEU A 13 26.82 4.58 -9.47
C LEU A 13 26.32 5.17 -10.79
N ASN A 14 25.49 6.21 -10.73
CA ASN A 14 24.87 6.86 -11.89
C ASN A 14 24.22 5.85 -12.88
N ARG A 15 23.61 4.80 -12.34
CA ARG A 15 22.93 3.76 -13.11
C ARG A 15 21.74 3.16 -12.35
N ARG A 16 20.97 2.37 -13.04
CA ARG A 16 19.92 1.54 -12.42
C ARG A 16 20.47 0.25 -11.86
N GLU A 17 19.74 -0.34 -10.89
CA GLU A 17 20.04 -1.68 -10.36
C GLU A 17 20.13 -2.73 -11.48
N THR A 18 21.06 -3.66 -11.34
CA THR A 18 21.09 -4.89 -12.15
C THR A 18 20.02 -5.86 -11.67
N TRP A 19 19.80 -6.94 -12.44
CA TRP A 19 18.89 -8.01 -12.05
C TRP A 19 19.31 -8.66 -10.72
N GLU A 20 20.58 -8.93 -10.58
CA GLU A 20 21.17 -9.55 -9.40
C GLU A 20 20.97 -8.66 -8.15
N GLU A 21 21.24 -7.36 -8.27
CA GLU A 21 21.05 -6.39 -7.17
C GLU A 21 19.58 -6.29 -6.76
N LEU A 22 18.66 -6.23 -7.73
CA LEU A 22 17.21 -6.19 -7.50
C LEU A 22 16.73 -7.44 -6.76
N VAL A 23 17.14 -8.63 -7.21
CA VAL A 23 16.75 -9.90 -6.60
C VAL A 23 17.37 -10.06 -5.22
N THR A 24 18.64 -9.67 -5.05
CA THR A 24 19.33 -9.69 -3.75
C THR A 24 18.60 -8.82 -2.75
N ARG A 25 18.26 -7.58 -3.10
CA ARG A 25 17.50 -6.67 -2.23
C ARG A 25 16.16 -7.27 -1.79
N ASN A 26 15.47 -7.94 -2.71
CA ASN A 26 14.20 -8.59 -2.39
C ASN A 26 14.39 -9.81 -1.48
N LYS A 27 15.39 -10.65 -1.76
CA LYS A 27 15.76 -11.79 -0.94
C LYS A 27 16.13 -11.38 0.49
N ASP A 28 17.02 -10.39 0.62
CA ASP A 28 17.55 -9.95 1.92
C ASP A 28 16.44 -9.38 2.82
N MET A 29 15.43 -8.74 2.25
CA MET A 29 14.24 -8.31 2.98
C MET A 29 13.51 -9.51 3.61
N HIS A 30 13.35 -10.62 2.87
CA HIS A 30 12.69 -11.81 3.38
C HIS A 30 13.54 -12.53 4.43
N VAL A 31 14.84 -12.68 4.19
CA VAL A 31 15.77 -13.28 5.17
C VAL A 31 15.80 -12.48 6.47
N LYS A 32 15.83 -11.14 6.37
CA LYS A 32 15.78 -10.27 7.53
C LYS A 32 14.51 -10.44 8.36
N LYS A 33 13.38 -10.68 7.70
CA LYS A 33 12.07 -10.82 8.35
C LYS A 33 11.86 -12.24 8.91
N TYR A 34 12.42 -13.25 8.25
CA TYR A 34 12.25 -14.67 8.59
C TYR A 34 13.61 -15.37 8.60
N PRO A 35 14.47 -15.07 9.59
CA PRO A 35 15.82 -15.64 9.66
C PRO A 35 15.82 -17.16 9.82
N GLU A 36 14.79 -17.73 10.43
CA GLU A 36 14.60 -19.19 10.60
C GLU A 36 14.39 -19.93 9.27
N LEU A 37 13.94 -19.23 8.21
CA LEU A 37 13.70 -19.80 6.88
C LEU A 37 14.81 -19.45 5.87
N THR A 38 15.97 -19.04 6.35
CA THR A 38 17.06 -18.54 5.50
C THR A 38 17.46 -19.54 4.39
N ASP A 39 17.57 -20.82 4.74
CA ASP A 39 18.00 -21.85 3.79
C ASP A 39 16.95 -22.10 2.71
N GLU A 40 15.69 -22.18 3.07
CA GLU A 40 14.57 -22.33 2.14
C GLU A 40 14.44 -21.11 1.21
N ILE A 41 14.58 -19.90 1.76
CA ILE A 41 14.57 -18.65 0.99
C ILE A 41 15.73 -18.65 0.00
N ASN A 42 16.94 -18.98 0.41
CA ASN A 42 18.09 -19.03 -0.46
C ASN A 42 17.91 -20.04 -1.60
N GLU A 43 17.34 -21.20 -1.32
CA GLU A 43 17.05 -22.21 -2.34
C GLU A 43 15.99 -21.71 -3.34
N ALA A 44 14.88 -21.16 -2.86
CA ALA A 44 13.84 -20.59 -3.71
C ALA A 44 14.38 -19.46 -4.61
N TYR A 45 15.24 -18.61 -4.07
CA TYR A 45 15.82 -17.50 -4.83
C TYR A 45 16.83 -17.91 -5.91
N LYS A 46 17.38 -19.14 -5.87
CA LYS A 46 18.15 -19.69 -7.03
C LYS A 46 17.30 -19.73 -8.30
N TYR A 47 16.02 -20.09 -8.17
CA TYR A 47 15.08 -20.08 -9.31
C TYR A 47 14.75 -18.66 -9.77
N VAL A 48 14.69 -17.70 -8.85
CA VAL A 48 14.46 -16.28 -9.18
C VAL A 48 15.66 -15.70 -9.93
N TYR A 49 16.89 -15.91 -9.44
CA TYR A 49 18.11 -15.46 -10.11
C TYR A 49 18.19 -16.01 -11.54
N ASN A 50 17.83 -17.26 -11.73
CA ASN A 50 17.81 -17.95 -13.03
C ASN A 50 16.56 -17.58 -13.87
N LYS A 51 15.72 -16.66 -13.43
CA LYS A 51 14.50 -16.20 -14.13
C LYS A 51 13.48 -17.30 -14.44
N LYS A 52 13.52 -18.42 -13.71
CA LYS A 52 12.55 -19.51 -13.84
C LYS A 52 11.21 -19.18 -13.14
N VAL A 53 11.28 -18.40 -12.06
CA VAL A 53 10.14 -17.91 -11.31
C VAL A 53 10.33 -16.42 -11.02
N LEU A 54 9.27 -15.64 -11.04
CA LEU A 54 9.31 -14.21 -10.73
C LEU A 54 8.48 -13.93 -9.49
N PRO A 55 9.02 -13.22 -8.48
CA PRO A 55 8.24 -12.66 -7.39
C PRO A 55 7.22 -11.64 -7.89
N SER A 56 6.27 -11.28 -7.03
CA SER A 56 5.33 -10.20 -7.31
C SER A 56 6.06 -8.93 -7.77
N MET A 57 5.52 -8.26 -8.79
CA MET A 57 6.07 -7.01 -9.31
C MET A 57 6.22 -5.96 -8.20
N ARG A 58 5.22 -5.83 -7.34
CA ARG A 58 5.23 -4.89 -6.22
C ARG A 58 6.28 -5.26 -5.17
N SER A 59 6.46 -6.56 -4.91
CA SER A 59 7.52 -7.03 -4.02
C SER A 59 8.90 -6.64 -4.55
N LEU A 60 9.18 -6.86 -5.83
CA LEU A 60 10.44 -6.44 -6.44
C LEU A 60 10.63 -4.92 -6.44
N GLN A 61 9.59 -4.17 -6.78
CA GLN A 61 9.66 -2.71 -6.88
C GLN A 61 9.91 -2.04 -5.53
N PHE A 62 9.19 -2.45 -4.50
CA PHE A 62 9.17 -1.77 -3.18
C PHE A 62 9.97 -2.49 -2.10
N SER A 63 10.62 -3.64 -2.39
CA SER A 63 11.39 -4.39 -1.39
C SER A 63 12.39 -3.55 -0.61
N GLY A 64 12.57 -3.91 0.67
CA GLY A 64 13.35 -3.18 1.65
C GLY A 64 12.52 -2.12 2.39
N LYS A 65 13.12 -1.00 2.72
CA LYS A 65 12.55 0.04 3.58
C LYS A 65 11.09 0.46 3.25
N PRO A 66 10.65 0.63 1.98
CA PRO A 66 9.27 0.98 1.69
C PRO A 66 8.24 -0.05 2.15
N ILE A 67 8.54 -1.34 2.02
CA ILE A 67 7.66 -2.43 2.50
C ILE A 67 7.76 -2.59 4.01
N GLU A 68 8.95 -2.42 4.59
CA GLU A 68 9.15 -2.50 6.04
C GLU A 68 8.34 -1.43 6.78
N ILE A 69 8.22 -0.23 6.20
CA ILE A 69 7.42 0.88 6.77
C ILE A 69 5.93 0.69 6.48
N SER A 70 5.57 0.30 5.27
CA SER A 70 4.19 0.28 4.78
C SER A 70 3.93 -0.99 3.96
N PRO A 71 3.64 -2.14 4.61
CA PRO A 71 3.46 -3.44 3.94
C PRO A 71 2.30 -3.47 2.95
N ASN A 72 1.32 -2.59 3.10
CA ASN A 72 0.19 -2.44 2.18
C ASN A 72 0.61 -2.09 0.75
N ARG A 73 1.82 -1.56 0.53
CA ARG A 73 2.40 -1.34 -0.80
C ARG A 73 2.60 -2.62 -1.63
N LEU A 74 2.53 -3.80 -1.00
CA LEU A 74 2.57 -5.10 -1.69
C LEU A 74 1.31 -5.39 -2.49
N TYR A 75 0.18 -4.80 -2.11
CA TYR A 75 -1.11 -5.06 -2.73
C TYR A 75 -1.36 -4.14 -3.92
N ASN A 76 -1.88 -4.72 -5.01
CA ASN A 76 -2.29 -3.97 -6.19
C ASN A 76 -3.74 -3.51 -6.09
N CYS A 77 -4.59 -4.38 -5.54
CA CYS A 77 -6.03 -4.18 -5.49
C CYS A 77 -6.56 -4.62 -4.12
N SER A 78 -7.62 -3.96 -3.70
CA SER A 78 -8.38 -4.29 -2.50
C SER A 78 -9.87 -4.09 -2.76
N TYR A 79 -10.69 -4.61 -1.88
CA TYR A 79 -12.14 -4.44 -1.90
C TYR A 79 -12.62 -4.13 -0.50
N LEU A 80 -13.59 -3.22 -0.40
CA LEU A 80 -14.33 -3.00 0.84
C LEU A 80 -15.79 -2.60 0.54
N PRO A 81 -16.75 -3.01 1.39
CA PRO A 81 -18.11 -2.50 1.34
C PRO A 81 -18.19 -1.10 1.96
N ILE A 82 -19.10 -0.25 1.47
CA ILE A 82 -19.42 1.03 2.08
C ILE A 82 -20.59 0.81 3.03
N ASP A 83 -20.31 0.28 4.21
CA ASP A 83 -21.28 -0.08 5.23
C ASP A 83 -21.02 0.58 6.59
N HIS A 84 -19.94 1.32 6.70
CA HIS A 84 -19.53 2.09 7.87
C HIS A 84 -18.95 3.43 7.46
N ILE A 85 -19.03 4.43 8.35
CA ILE A 85 -18.54 5.78 8.04
C ILE A 85 -17.02 5.80 7.81
N ASP A 86 -16.28 4.94 8.49
CA ASP A 86 -14.83 4.83 8.33
C ASP A 86 -14.42 4.25 6.96
N SER A 87 -15.32 3.57 6.24
CA SER A 87 -15.04 3.03 4.90
C SER A 87 -14.55 4.09 3.91
N PHE A 88 -14.95 5.35 4.09
CA PHE A 88 -14.49 6.47 3.25
C PHE A 88 -13.02 6.79 3.52
N SER A 89 -12.62 6.86 4.79
CA SER A 89 -11.22 7.12 5.17
C SER A 89 -10.31 5.94 4.85
N GLU A 90 -10.78 4.71 5.02
CA GLU A 90 -10.07 3.49 4.62
C GLU A 90 -9.85 3.45 3.11
N THR A 91 -10.87 3.79 2.32
CA THR A 91 -10.75 3.91 0.86
C THR A 91 -9.68 4.93 0.48
N MET A 92 -9.70 6.11 1.11
CA MET A 92 -8.71 7.17 0.87
C MET A 92 -7.29 6.69 1.20
N PHE A 93 -7.10 6.06 2.37
CA PHE A 93 -5.82 5.50 2.78
C PHE A 93 -5.27 4.48 1.79
N LEU A 94 -6.09 3.53 1.35
CA LEU A 94 -5.70 2.50 0.40
C LEU A 94 -5.35 3.08 -0.98
N LEU A 95 -6.13 4.04 -1.48
CA LEU A 95 -5.86 4.72 -2.74
C LEU A 95 -4.54 5.50 -2.68
N LEU A 96 -4.31 6.27 -1.62
CA LEU A 96 -3.07 7.02 -1.41
C LEU A 96 -1.85 6.10 -1.23
N SER A 97 -2.06 4.90 -0.72
CA SER A 97 -1.01 3.86 -0.63
C SER A 97 -0.69 3.21 -1.99
N GLY A 98 -1.42 3.58 -3.05
CA GLY A 98 -1.21 3.07 -4.41
C GLY A 98 -1.96 1.76 -4.70
N CYS A 99 -2.95 1.40 -3.89
CA CYS A 99 -3.83 0.26 -4.11
C CYS A 99 -5.06 0.69 -4.89
N GLY A 100 -5.46 -0.06 -5.92
CA GLY A 100 -6.76 0.11 -6.56
C GLY A 100 -7.86 -0.41 -5.64
N VAL A 101 -8.89 0.39 -5.37
CA VAL A 101 -9.98 0.00 -4.46
C VAL A 101 -11.27 -0.21 -5.23
N GLY A 102 -11.76 -1.45 -5.20
CA GLY A 102 -13.13 -1.78 -5.55
C GLY A 102 -14.02 -1.60 -4.32
N TYR A 103 -15.10 -0.86 -4.45
CA TYR A 103 -16.04 -0.66 -3.34
C TYR A 103 -17.46 -1.06 -3.74
N SER A 104 -18.23 -1.51 -2.76
CA SER A 104 -19.64 -1.85 -2.97
C SER A 104 -20.57 -0.84 -2.32
N VAL A 105 -21.49 -0.31 -3.11
CA VAL A 105 -22.58 0.57 -2.68
C VAL A 105 -23.94 -0.14 -2.82
N GLN A 106 -23.96 -1.45 -2.70
CA GLN A 106 -25.20 -2.22 -2.72
C GLN A 106 -26.09 -1.81 -1.53
N GLN A 107 -27.41 -1.88 -1.73
CA GLN A 107 -28.39 -1.38 -0.75
C GLN A 107 -28.20 -1.97 0.65
N HIS A 108 -27.85 -3.25 0.78
CA HIS A 108 -27.63 -3.91 2.06
C HIS A 108 -26.34 -3.45 2.77
N HIS A 109 -25.36 -2.86 2.05
CA HIS A 109 -24.20 -2.21 2.64
C HIS A 109 -24.55 -0.78 3.03
N VAL A 110 -24.99 0.03 2.07
CA VAL A 110 -25.30 1.45 2.29
C VAL A 110 -26.41 1.64 3.34
N GLY A 111 -27.35 0.70 3.42
CA GLY A 111 -28.41 0.71 4.44
C GLY A 111 -27.92 0.59 5.89
N ARG A 112 -26.65 0.27 6.12
CA ARG A 112 -26.04 0.26 7.46
C ARG A 112 -25.41 1.60 7.84
N LEU A 113 -25.25 2.50 6.88
CA LEU A 113 -24.71 3.84 7.15
C LEU A 113 -25.71 4.65 8.01
N PRO A 114 -25.23 5.51 8.90
CA PRO A 114 -26.08 6.44 9.63
C PRO A 114 -26.76 7.40 8.66
N HIS A 115 -27.96 7.87 9.02
CA HIS A 115 -28.63 8.90 8.25
C HIS A 115 -27.84 10.22 8.31
N ILE A 116 -27.62 10.81 7.14
CA ILE A 116 -26.99 12.13 7.02
C ILE A 116 -27.99 13.17 7.54
N ILE A 117 -27.57 13.92 8.56
CA ILE A 117 -28.38 14.96 9.18
C ILE A 117 -27.98 16.30 8.55
N LYS A 118 -28.97 17.16 8.29
CA LYS A 118 -28.69 18.54 7.82
C LYS A 118 -27.80 19.24 8.87
N PRO A 119 -26.68 19.85 8.46
CA PRO A 119 -25.76 20.49 9.40
C PRO A 119 -26.48 21.57 10.21
N PHE A 120 -26.34 21.50 11.53
CA PHE A 120 -26.78 22.56 12.43
C PHE A 120 -25.99 23.85 12.15
N GLU A 121 -26.59 25.01 12.47
CA GLU A 121 -26.02 26.30 12.15
C GLU A 121 -24.52 26.42 12.48
N LYS A 122 -23.81 26.82 11.49
CA LYS A 122 -22.41 27.27 11.33
C LYS A 122 -21.52 27.30 12.59
N ARG A 123 -21.02 26.14 12.99
CA ARG A 123 -19.76 26.08 13.72
C ARG A 123 -18.62 25.81 12.74
N HIS A 124 -17.88 26.85 12.38
CA HIS A 124 -16.66 26.68 11.60
C HIS A 124 -15.63 25.94 12.45
N ARG A 125 -15.37 24.69 12.12
CA ARG A 125 -14.27 23.92 12.70
C ARG A 125 -13.11 23.93 11.73
N ARG A 126 -11.91 24.13 12.24
CA ARG A 126 -10.68 24.08 11.47
C ARG A 126 -9.94 22.79 11.86
N PHE A 127 -9.69 21.95 10.87
CA PHE A 127 -8.86 20.77 11.01
C PHE A 127 -7.57 21.01 10.21
N VAL A 128 -6.40 20.82 10.84
CA VAL A 128 -5.11 20.96 10.19
C VAL A 128 -4.68 19.57 9.73
N ILE A 129 -4.56 19.39 8.42
CA ILE A 129 -4.21 18.12 7.81
C ILE A 129 -2.70 17.93 7.93
N GLY A 130 -2.26 16.78 8.48
CA GLY A 130 -0.87 16.36 8.42
C GLY A 130 -0.46 16.00 6.99
N ASP A 131 0.76 16.36 6.59
CA ASP A 131 1.28 16.01 5.26
C ASP A 131 1.76 14.55 5.19
N SER A 132 0.82 13.63 5.33
CA SER A 132 1.02 12.18 5.27
C SER A 132 -0.23 11.49 4.71
N ILE A 133 -0.08 10.24 4.27
CA ILE A 133 -1.21 9.41 3.80
C ILE A 133 -2.26 9.28 4.91
N GLU A 134 -1.81 9.04 6.14
CA GLU A 134 -2.66 8.91 7.32
C GLU A 134 -3.38 10.24 7.62
N GLY A 135 -2.66 11.37 7.56
CA GLY A 135 -3.24 12.69 7.81
C GLY A 135 -4.37 13.06 6.85
N TRP A 136 -4.24 12.71 5.58
CA TRP A 136 -5.31 12.89 4.59
C TRP A 136 -6.49 11.95 4.81
N ALA A 137 -6.23 10.68 5.18
CA ALA A 137 -7.30 9.74 5.54
C ALA A 137 -8.06 10.19 6.79
N ASP A 138 -7.36 10.69 7.81
CA ASP A 138 -7.95 11.25 9.02
C ASP A 138 -8.80 12.49 8.73
N ALA A 139 -8.39 13.33 7.78
CA ALA A 139 -9.18 14.49 7.36
C ALA A 139 -10.53 14.06 6.78
N VAL A 140 -10.58 13.00 5.97
CA VAL A 140 -11.83 12.42 5.45
C VAL A 140 -12.66 11.85 6.58
N LYS A 141 -12.03 11.16 7.54
CA LYS A 141 -12.73 10.63 8.73
C LYS A 141 -13.38 11.74 9.54
N VAL A 142 -12.64 12.81 9.85
CA VAL A 142 -13.17 13.97 10.59
C VAL A 142 -14.31 14.64 9.84
N LEU A 143 -14.20 14.80 8.51
CA LEU A 143 -15.29 15.32 7.70
C LEU A 143 -16.53 14.44 7.79
N SER A 144 -16.37 13.14 7.62
CA SER A 144 -17.49 12.17 7.60
C SER A 144 -18.19 12.01 8.95
N THR A 145 -17.48 12.20 10.07
CA THR A 145 -18.09 12.12 11.42
C THR A 145 -18.86 13.37 11.84
N HIS A 146 -18.79 14.43 11.04
CA HIS A 146 -19.46 15.70 11.32
C HIS A 146 -20.61 16.04 10.35
N ILE A 147 -20.90 15.11 9.46
CA ILE A 147 -22.08 15.15 8.57
C ILE A 147 -23.22 14.38 9.23
#